data_801a72e7151dfe8aecf02c6be0cb0c2b
#
_entry.id   801a72e7151dfe8aecf02c6be0cb0c2b
#
_cell.length_a   1.000
_cell.length_b   1.000
_cell.length_c   1.000
_cell.angle_alpha   90.00
_cell.angle_beta   90.00
_cell.angle_gamma   90.00
#
_symmetry.space_group_name_H-M   'P 1'
#
loop_
_entity.id
_entity.type
_entity.pdbx_description
1 polymer ?
#
loop_
_entity_poly.entity_id
_entity_poly.type
_entity_poly.pdbx_seq_one_letter_code
_entity_poly.pdbx_strand_id
1 'polypeptide(L)'
;MNTLKNKIHGGRTAALNKKIIRFLWVSFVCLLILCVSVFLLINRFMIRQNTDTLNQGVDTYMKGMSAQLQQHFQTLVNLRLGQVEGIVRVVRPDSETQLDEEERVKLEMRGRAQGFSYLSIYSTEGEAEVIYGDDLTIEDESDFLEAMNSSEKMVTIGETNYGEMILLYGISVGYPDGKGYAMSNGRTCTALLAGVPVSNLSKALALEENNSLIYTHIIRYDGTFIVKNSNLKEDNCYEWLRKCGYEDGVEDIDDIVERMKQTVMEQKECSILTSIFNERQHVYCVPMPNTEWSMVTVMPHSILDEALADLGSQRIWTSLAGCGILVLATLLVFAMYFRLSLKQMSELDKVRKEAEHASQAKSEFLANMSHDIRTPMNAIVGMTAIATTNIDKPEQVKDCLRKITLSSRHLLGLINDVLDMSKIESGKLTLNKERTSLREVMESIVGIVQPQTRARRQQFDILVQNVEEEVVCCDGVRLNQVLINLLSNALKFTPAGGRIEVTVSQEASPKGANYV
;
A
#
# COMPACT_ATOMS: atom_id res chain seq x y z
N MET A 1 21.56 -13.72 54.63
CA MET A 1 21.62 -12.46 53.85
C MET A 1 21.72 -12.69 52.32
N ASN A 2 22.35 -13.77 51.84
CA ASN A 2 22.48 -14.07 50.42
C ASN A 2 21.16 -14.55 49.72
N THR A 3 20.28 -15.25 50.42
CA THR A 3 18.99 -15.72 49.87
C THR A 3 17.99 -14.59 49.61
N LEU A 4 18.03 -13.50 50.37
CA LEU A 4 17.18 -12.31 50.11
C LEU A 4 17.70 -11.49 48.91
N LYS A 5 19.02 -11.36 48.72
CA LYS A 5 19.61 -10.67 47.55
C LYS A 5 19.26 -11.40 46.24
N ASN A 6 19.30 -12.72 46.19
CA ASN A 6 18.93 -13.50 44.99
C ASN A 6 17.44 -13.40 44.65
N LYS A 7 16.54 -13.31 45.65
CA LYS A 7 15.09 -13.12 45.39
C LYS A 7 14.78 -11.72 44.85
N ILE A 8 15.49 -10.69 45.30
CA ILE A 8 15.30 -9.30 44.83
C ILE A 8 15.84 -9.13 43.40
N HIS A 9 16.97 -9.78 43.07
CA HIS A 9 17.55 -9.72 41.72
C HIS A 9 16.73 -10.52 40.69
N GLY A 10 16.24 -11.72 41.03
CA GLY A 10 15.34 -12.49 40.17
C GLY A 10 14.01 -11.79 39.87
N GLY A 11 13.47 -11.06 40.84
CA GLY A 11 12.26 -10.24 40.66
C GLY A 11 12.46 -9.04 39.73
N ARG A 12 13.65 -8.39 39.78
CA ARG A 12 13.95 -7.24 38.88
C ARG A 12 14.14 -7.65 37.43
N THR A 13 14.76 -8.78 37.14
CA THR A 13 14.94 -9.29 35.77
C THR A 13 13.62 -9.78 35.15
N ALA A 14 12.80 -10.47 35.93
CA ALA A 14 11.46 -10.85 35.50
C ALA A 14 10.56 -9.62 35.21
N ALA A 15 10.69 -8.56 36.01
CA ALA A 15 9.98 -7.29 35.79
C ALA A 15 10.46 -6.54 34.54
N LEU A 16 11.78 -6.56 34.25
CA LEU A 16 12.37 -5.96 33.06
C LEU A 16 11.92 -6.69 31.79
N ASN A 17 11.96 -8.02 31.80
CA ASN A 17 11.49 -8.86 30.70
C ASN A 17 10.00 -8.62 30.42
N LYS A 18 9.18 -8.49 31.47
CA LYS A 18 7.75 -8.18 31.34
C LYS A 18 7.49 -6.78 30.75
N LYS A 19 8.35 -5.78 31.06
CA LYS A 19 8.28 -4.45 30.46
C LYS A 19 8.65 -4.48 28.98
N ILE A 20 9.70 -5.18 28.58
CA ILE A 20 10.13 -5.31 27.18
C ILE A 20 9.04 -6.03 26.36
N ILE A 21 8.49 -7.12 26.87
CA ILE A 21 7.41 -7.85 26.21
C ILE A 21 6.16 -6.95 26.05
N ARG A 22 5.79 -6.18 27.07
CA ARG A 22 4.68 -5.21 26.98
C ARG A 22 4.96 -4.13 25.93
N PHE A 23 6.16 -3.59 25.88
CA PHE A 23 6.55 -2.58 24.89
C PHE A 23 6.45 -3.14 23.46
N LEU A 24 6.93 -4.36 23.24
CA LEU A 24 6.80 -5.04 21.94
C LEU A 24 5.34 -5.24 21.53
N TRP A 25 4.48 -5.68 22.45
CA TRP A 25 3.05 -5.82 22.21
C TRP A 25 2.36 -4.49 21.89
N VAL A 26 2.68 -3.43 22.63
CA VAL A 26 2.14 -2.09 22.38
C VAL A 26 2.58 -1.59 20.99
N SER A 27 3.87 -1.72 20.66
CA SER A 27 4.39 -1.35 19.34
C SER A 27 3.70 -2.13 18.20
N PHE A 28 3.46 -3.42 18.40
CA PHE A 28 2.74 -4.25 17.43
C PHE A 28 1.29 -3.78 17.23
N VAL A 29 0.57 -3.53 18.32
CA VAL A 29 -0.81 -3.03 18.26
C VAL A 29 -0.86 -1.65 17.59
N CYS A 30 0.06 -0.74 17.91
CA CYS A 30 0.16 0.57 17.25
C CYS A 30 0.42 0.44 15.75
N LEU A 31 1.31 -0.46 15.33
CA LEU A 31 1.59 -0.72 13.93
C LEU A 31 0.37 -1.28 13.19
N LEU A 32 -0.36 -2.18 13.83
CA LEU A 32 -1.58 -2.77 13.26
C LEU A 32 -2.69 -1.73 13.10
N ILE A 33 -2.88 -0.87 14.10
CA ILE A 33 -3.82 0.27 14.03
C ILE A 33 -3.43 1.22 12.90
N LEU A 34 -2.13 1.51 12.75
CA LEU A 34 -1.63 2.36 11.66
C LEU A 34 -1.93 1.74 10.29
N CYS A 35 -1.67 0.45 10.10
CA CYS A 35 -1.98 -0.26 8.86
C CYS A 35 -3.47 -0.22 8.51
N VAL A 36 -4.34 -0.45 9.50
CA VAL A 36 -5.80 -0.38 9.31
C VAL A 36 -6.24 1.05 8.97
N SER A 37 -5.68 2.06 9.64
CA SER A 37 -6.00 3.47 9.39
C SER A 37 -5.60 3.89 7.98
N VAL A 38 -4.40 3.53 7.54
CA VAL A 38 -3.91 3.80 6.18
C VAL A 38 -4.79 3.10 5.13
N PHE A 39 -5.18 1.85 5.38
CA PHE A 39 -6.09 1.13 4.49
C PHE A 39 -7.44 1.84 4.36
N LEU A 40 -8.05 2.25 5.47
CA LEU A 40 -9.33 2.95 5.45
C LEU A 40 -9.23 4.29 4.71
N LEU A 41 -8.12 5.03 4.90
CA LEU A 41 -7.88 6.28 4.17
C LEU A 41 -7.71 6.06 2.67
N ILE A 42 -6.92 5.06 2.26
CA ILE A 42 -6.73 4.70 0.85
C ILE A 42 -8.07 4.29 0.24
N ASN A 43 -8.85 3.45 0.92
CA ASN A 43 -10.14 2.98 0.42
C ASN A 43 -11.12 4.15 0.27
N ARG A 44 -11.19 5.07 1.25
CA ARG A 44 -12.03 6.27 1.17
C ARG A 44 -11.61 7.21 0.04
N PHE A 45 -10.31 7.39 -0.17
CA PHE A 45 -9.77 8.17 -1.29
C PHE A 45 -10.12 7.55 -2.63
N MET A 46 -9.96 6.23 -2.76
CA MET A 46 -10.26 5.48 -3.99
C MET A 46 -11.76 5.52 -4.34
N ILE A 47 -12.64 5.43 -3.34
CA ILE A 47 -14.09 5.54 -3.58
C ILE A 47 -14.43 6.93 -4.15
N ARG A 48 -13.91 8.01 -3.56
CA ARG A 48 -14.14 9.37 -4.07
C ARG A 48 -13.62 9.54 -5.49
N GLN A 49 -12.38 9.13 -5.75
CA GLN A 49 -11.78 9.24 -7.08
C GLN A 49 -12.53 8.42 -8.13
N ASN A 50 -13.07 7.26 -7.77
CA ASN A 50 -13.88 6.45 -8.67
C ASN A 50 -15.18 7.16 -9.04
N THR A 51 -15.88 7.77 -8.08
CA THR A 51 -17.13 8.50 -8.37
C THR A 51 -16.90 9.68 -9.31
N ASP A 52 -15.83 10.45 -9.09
CA ASP A 52 -15.48 11.58 -9.96
C ASP A 52 -15.08 11.12 -11.38
N THR A 53 -14.26 10.08 -11.49
CA THR A 53 -13.85 9.50 -12.77
C THR A 53 -15.04 8.93 -13.53
N LEU A 54 -16.01 8.39 -12.82
CA LEU A 54 -17.26 7.86 -13.32
C LEU A 54 -18.12 8.93 -13.96
N ASN A 55 -18.42 9.98 -13.20
CA ASN A 55 -19.23 11.08 -13.68
C ASN A 55 -18.59 11.73 -14.93
N GLN A 56 -17.25 11.88 -14.95
CA GLN A 56 -16.53 12.34 -16.13
C GLN A 56 -16.61 11.35 -17.30
N GLY A 57 -16.56 10.06 -17.06
CA GLY A 57 -16.70 9.01 -18.06
C GLY A 57 -18.10 9.01 -18.70
N VAL A 58 -19.15 9.16 -17.87
CA VAL A 58 -20.54 9.29 -18.32
C VAL A 58 -20.71 10.53 -19.19
N ASP A 59 -20.24 11.67 -18.70
CA ASP A 59 -20.36 12.93 -19.43
C ASP A 59 -19.63 12.86 -20.78
N THR A 60 -18.44 12.27 -20.83
CA THR A 60 -17.68 12.05 -22.05
C THR A 60 -18.41 11.10 -23.01
N TYR A 61 -19.01 10.02 -22.50
CA TYR A 61 -19.79 9.08 -23.30
C TYR A 61 -21.05 9.73 -23.88
N MET A 62 -21.84 10.43 -23.05
CA MET A 62 -23.05 11.15 -23.44
C MET A 62 -22.74 12.21 -24.50
N LYS A 63 -21.66 12.98 -24.28
CA LYS A 63 -21.17 13.98 -25.24
C LYS A 63 -20.78 13.34 -26.57
N GLY A 64 -20.04 12.22 -26.54
CA GLY A 64 -19.65 11.50 -27.76
C GLY A 64 -20.85 10.94 -28.53
N MET A 65 -21.80 10.34 -27.83
CA MET A 65 -23.03 9.82 -28.42
C MET A 65 -23.91 10.93 -29.02
N SER A 66 -24.10 12.01 -28.25
CA SER A 66 -24.88 13.17 -28.73
C SER A 66 -24.24 13.83 -29.95
N ALA A 67 -22.91 13.98 -29.97
CA ALA A 67 -22.17 14.48 -31.11
C ALA A 67 -22.34 13.57 -32.35
N GLN A 68 -22.35 12.27 -32.19
CA GLN A 68 -22.61 11.32 -33.28
C GLN A 68 -24.03 11.45 -33.82
N LEU A 69 -25.03 11.56 -32.95
CA LEU A 69 -26.43 11.78 -33.36
C LEU A 69 -26.60 13.12 -34.04
N GLN A 70 -25.99 14.18 -33.53
CA GLN A 70 -25.93 15.51 -34.12
C GLN A 70 -25.38 15.46 -35.56
N GLN A 71 -24.24 14.80 -35.74
CA GLN A 71 -23.62 14.61 -37.07
C GLN A 71 -24.50 13.81 -37.99
N HIS A 72 -25.19 12.77 -37.50
CA HIS A 72 -26.13 11.98 -38.29
C HIS A 72 -27.34 12.83 -38.73
N PHE A 73 -27.92 13.59 -37.79
CA PHE A 73 -29.00 14.53 -38.13
C PHE A 73 -28.56 15.54 -39.17
N GLN A 74 -27.40 16.18 -39.00
CA GLN A 74 -26.87 17.14 -39.99
C GLN A 74 -26.68 16.52 -41.36
N THR A 75 -26.24 15.27 -41.40
CA THR A 75 -26.08 14.53 -42.68
C THR A 75 -27.43 14.27 -43.35
N LEU A 76 -28.45 13.87 -42.56
CA LEU A 76 -29.81 13.67 -43.07
C LEU A 76 -30.43 14.97 -43.59
N VAL A 77 -30.30 16.05 -42.83
CA VAL A 77 -30.79 17.39 -43.23
C VAL A 77 -30.11 17.83 -44.51
N ASN A 78 -28.80 17.75 -44.61
CA ASN A 78 -28.06 18.15 -45.82
C ASN A 78 -28.45 17.29 -47.03
N LEU A 79 -28.64 15.99 -46.83
CA LEU A 79 -29.13 15.08 -47.90
C LEU A 79 -30.51 15.49 -48.39
N ARG A 80 -31.45 15.77 -47.47
CA ARG A 80 -32.83 16.17 -47.80
C ARG A 80 -32.87 17.51 -48.50
N LEU A 81 -32.14 18.52 -47.98
CA LEU A 81 -32.02 19.82 -48.64
C LEU A 81 -31.41 19.70 -50.03
N GLY A 82 -30.36 18.86 -50.21
CA GLY A 82 -29.79 18.57 -51.52
C GLY A 82 -30.78 17.88 -52.50
N GLN A 83 -31.68 17.04 -51.96
CA GLN A 83 -32.77 16.45 -52.77
C GLN A 83 -33.79 17.50 -53.23
N VAL A 84 -34.17 18.45 -52.35
CA VAL A 84 -35.05 19.57 -52.67
C VAL A 84 -34.41 20.46 -53.75
N GLU A 85 -33.10 20.81 -53.59
CA GLU A 85 -32.37 21.52 -54.64
C GLU A 85 -32.35 20.79 -55.99
N GLY A 86 -32.23 19.46 -55.94
CA GLY A 86 -32.31 18.62 -57.14
C GLY A 86 -33.66 18.70 -57.88
N ILE A 87 -34.76 18.89 -57.13
CA ILE A 87 -36.09 19.11 -57.73
C ILE A 87 -36.10 20.44 -58.50
N VAL A 88 -35.63 21.54 -57.85
CA VAL A 88 -35.57 22.88 -58.46
C VAL A 88 -34.71 22.89 -59.71
N ARG A 89 -33.56 22.21 -59.72
CA ARG A 89 -32.64 22.17 -60.88
C ARG A 89 -33.27 21.52 -62.13
N VAL A 90 -34.18 20.60 -61.92
CA VAL A 90 -34.84 19.86 -63.07
C VAL A 90 -36.05 20.61 -63.62
N VAL A 91 -36.83 21.20 -62.72
CA VAL A 91 -37.94 22.07 -63.06
C VAL A 91 -37.49 23.51 -62.79
N ARG A 92 -36.86 24.15 -63.78
CA ARG A 92 -36.30 25.51 -63.60
C ARG A 92 -37.46 26.51 -63.46
N PRO A 93 -37.42 27.36 -62.45
CA PRO A 93 -38.41 28.40 -62.30
C PRO A 93 -38.33 29.40 -63.45
N ASP A 94 -39.48 29.69 -64.06
CA ASP A 94 -39.63 30.76 -65.06
C ASP A 94 -40.76 31.68 -64.61
N SER A 95 -40.38 32.92 -64.24
CA SER A 95 -41.35 33.92 -63.77
C SER A 95 -42.21 34.54 -64.81
N GLU A 96 -41.98 34.26 -66.10
CA GLU A 96 -42.76 34.82 -67.21
C GLU A 96 -44.01 33.99 -67.53
N THR A 97 -43.99 32.70 -67.11
CA THR A 97 -45.13 31.80 -67.36
C THR A 97 -45.65 31.22 -66.06
N GLN A 98 -46.96 31.11 -65.92
CA GLN A 98 -47.60 30.42 -64.83
C GLN A 98 -47.20 28.94 -64.86
N LEU A 99 -46.97 28.36 -63.66
CA LEU A 99 -46.72 26.91 -63.54
C LEU A 99 -47.77 26.11 -64.22
N ASP A 100 -47.44 25.52 -65.38
CA ASP A 100 -48.41 24.71 -66.13
C ASP A 100 -48.64 23.35 -65.48
N GLU A 101 -49.69 22.65 -65.92
CA GLU A 101 -50.09 21.36 -65.39
C GLU A 101 -48.96 20.32 -65.57
N GLU A 102 -48.20 20.38 -66.65
CA GLU A 102 -47.08 19.48 -66.93
C GLU A 102 -45.93 19.71 -65.98
N GLU A 103 -45.61 20.95 -65.65
CA GLU A 103 -44.55 21.32 -64.64
C GLU A 103 -44.96 20.93 -63.22
N ARG A 104 -46.27 21.10 -62.88
CA ARG A 104 -46.85 20.62 -61.63
C ARG A 104 -46.66 19.11 -61.44
N VAL A 105 -47.06 18.36 -62.48
CA VAL A 105 -46.92 16.91 -62.51
C VAL A 105 -45.42 16.51 -62.39
N LYS A 106 -44.51 17.22 -63.04
CA LYS A 106 -43.09 16.97 -62.95
C LYS A 106 -42.56 17.23 -61.51
N LEU A 107 -42.97 18.33 -60.87
CA LEU A 107 -42.66 18.62 -59.49
C LEU A 107 -43.16 17.53 -58.54
N GLU A 108 -44.47 17.13 -58.72
CA GLU A 108 -45.08 16.06 -57.94
C GLU A 108 -44.30 14.73 -58.08
N MET A 109 -44.09 14.31 -59.33
CA MET A 109 -43.37 13.06 -59.59
C MET A 109 -41.98 13.02 -59.00
N ARG A 110 -41.26 14.12 -59.11
CA ARG A 110 -39.89 14.24 -58.51
C ARG A 110 -39.92 14.23 -57.01
N GLY A 111 -40.82 14.99 -56.39
CA GLY A 111 -40.97 15.03 -54.95
C GLY A 111 -41.30 13.65 -54.38
N ARG A 112 -42.28 12.96 -54.96
CA ARG A 112 -42.64 11.60 -54.54
C ARG A 112 -41.53 10.58 -54.80
N ALA A 113 -40.77 10.71 -55.89
CA ALA A 113 -39.64 9.84 -56.19
C ALA A 113 -38.49 10.02 -55.19
N GLN A 114 -38.36 11.19 -54.57
CA GLN A 114 -37.40 11.46 -53.50
C GLN A 114 -37.95 11.08 -52.11
N GLY A 115 -39.19 10.59 -52.03
CA GLY A 115 -39.84 10.14 -50.80
C GLY A 115 -40.39 11.26 -49.93
N PHE A 116 -40.65 12.43 -50.50
CA PHE A 116 -41.40 13.50 -49.82
C PHE A 116 -42.90 13.18 -49.85
N SER A 117 -43.58 13.46 -48.74
CA SER A 117 -45.04 13.33 -48.58
C SER A 117 -45.79 14.63 -48.85
N TYR A 118 -45.07 15.75 -48.79
CA TYR A 118 -45.60 17.09 -48.97
C TYR A 118 -44.69 17.91 -49.87
N LEU A 119 -45.26 18.74 -50.73
CA LEU A 119 -44.55 19.70 -51.54
C LEU A 119 -45.41 20.94 -51.74
N SER A 120 -44.86 22.10 -51.52
CA SER A 120 -45.53 23.39 -51.73
C SER A 120 -44.56 24.47 -52.20
N ILE A 121 -45.10 25.51 -52.81
CA ILE A 121 -44.38 26.73 -53.15
C ILE A 121 -44.95 27.91 -52.35
N TYR A 122 -44.09 28.85 -51.95
CA TYR A 122 -44.44 30.01 -51.14
C TYR A 122 -44.04 31.30 -51.81
N SER A 123 -44.93 32.32 -51.72
CA SER A 123 -44.62 33.69 -52.09
C SER A 123 -43.84 34.43 -50.98
N THR A 124 -43.26 35.57 -51.30
CA THR A 124 -42.64 36.49 -50.32
C THR A 124 -43.57 36.99 -49.22
N GLU A 125 -44.88 36.93 -49.49
CA GLU A 125 -45.93 37.41 -48.59
C GLU A 125 -46.52 36.31 -47.73
N GLY A 126 -46.03 35.06 -47.83
CA GLY A 126 -46.46 33.94 -47.05
C GLY A 126 -47.62 33.14 -47.66
N GLU A 127 -48.08 33.49 -48.91
CA GLU A 127 -49.10 32.67 -49.53
C GLU A 127 -48.49 31.35 -50.02
N ALA A 128 -49.10 30.26 -49.63
CA ALA A 128 -48.71 28.91 -50.01
C ALA A 128 -49.58 28.37 -51.17
N GLU A 129 -48.93 27.68 -52.09
CA GLU A 129 -49.63 26.88 -53.12
C GLU A 129 -49.12 25.43 -52.97
N VAL A 130 -50.05 24.55 -52.53
CA VAL A 130 -49.72 23.13 -52.33
C VAL A 130 -49.71 22.40 -53.67
N ILE A 131 -48.59 21.78 -54.01
CA ILE A 131 -48.46 20.94 -55.21
C ILE A 131 -49.08 19.56 -54.96
N TYR A 132 -48.72 18.95 -53.79
CA TYR A 132 -49.37 17.73 -53.29
C TYR A 132 -49.12 17.58 -51.77
N GLY A 133 -49.94 16.82 -51.11
CA GLY A 133 -49.96 16.61 -49.65
C GLY A 133 -51.19 17.30 -49.05
N ASP A 134 -51.36 17.16 -47.74
CA ASP A 134 -52.38 17.81 -46.97
C ASP A 134 -52.02 19.24 -46.63
N ASP A 135 -52.99 20.14 -46.48
CA ASP A 135 -52.75 21.48 -45.99
C ASP A 135 -52.17 21.41 -44.58
N LEU A 136 -51.16 22.22 -44.35
CA LEU A 136 -50.47 22.29 -43.05
C LEU A 136 -50.28 23.74 -42.60
N THR A 137 -50.20 23.90 -41.32
CA THR A 137 -49.83 25.15 -40.68
C THR A 137 -48.36 25.08 -40.28
N ILE A 138 -47.56 26.01 -40.78
CA ILE A 138 -46.14 26.12 -40.40
C ILE A 138 -46.10 26.81 -39.06
N GLU A 139 -45.38 26.22 -38.14
CA GLU A 139 -45.03 26.86 -36.89
C GLU A 139 -43.90 27.87 -37.17
N ASP A 140 -43.91 29.02 -36.50
CA ASP A 140 -42.96 30.13 -36.69
C ASP A 140 -42.86 30.58 -38.17
N GLU A 141 -44.04 30.76 -38.83
CA GLU A 141 -44.14 31.16 -40.24
C GLU A 141 -43.40 32.46 -40.54
N SER A 142 -43.35 33.41 -39.59
CA SER A 142 -42.61 34.67 -39.75
C SER A 142 -41.13 34.46 -39.93
N ASP A 143 -40.53 33.64 -39.10
CA ASP A 143 -39.08 33.35 -39.11
C ASP A 143 -38.71 32.51 -40.35
N PHE A 144 -39.61 31.59 -40.72
CA PHE A 144 -39.48 30.84 -41.96
C PHE A 144 -39.48 31.74 -43.18
N LEU A 145 -40.38 32.68 -43.28
CA LEU A 145 -40.45 33.65 -44.40
C LEU A 145 -39.25 34.58 -44.44
N GLU A 146 -38.76 35.04 -43.29
CA GLU A 146 -37.55 35.85 -43.21
C GLU A 146 -36.31 35.07 -43.72
N ALA A 147 -36.15 33.81 -43.29
CA ALA A 147 -35.05 32.96 -43.74
C ALA A 147 -35.13 32.68 -45.25
N MET A 148 -36.31 32.40 -45.78
CA MET A 148 -36.49 32.14 -47.22
C MET A 148 -36.25 33.39 -48.07
N ASN A 149 -36.64 34.56 -47.57
CA ASN A 149 -36.37 35.85 -48.23
C ASN A 149 -34.90 36.24 -48.19
N SER A 150 -34.14 35.79 -47.17
CA SER A 150 -32.68 35.98 -47.08
C SER A 150 -31.87 34.98 -47.88
N SER A 151 -32.48 34.14 -48.66
CA SER A 151 -31.85 33.06 -49.45
C SER A 151 -31.15 31.97 -48.60
N GLU A 152 -31.61 31.78 -47.39
CA GLU A 152 -31.17 30.74 -46.49
C GLU A 152 -31.87 29.43 -46.74
N LYS A 153 -31.27 28.34 -46.24
CA LYS A 153 -31.91 27.03 -46.18
C LYS A 153 -32.41 26.85 -44.75
N MET A 154 -33.65 26.42 -44.63
CA MET A 154 -34.26 26.26 -43.32
C MET A 154 -34.93 24.89 -43.17
N VAL A 155 -34.94 24.41 -41.94
CA VAL A 155 -35.68 23.24 -41.53
C VAL A 155 -36.65 23.65 -40.43
N THR A 156 -37.94 23.42 -40.69
CA THR A 156 -39.01 23.75 -39.74
C THR A 156 -40.02 22.62 -39.65
N ILE A 157 -41.08 22.77 -38.90
CA ILE A 157 -42.13 21.80 -38.70
C ILE A 157 -43.46 22.43 -39.09
N GLY A 158 -44.28 21.65 -39.73
CA GLY A 158 -45.68 21.97 -39.94
C GLY A 158 -46.57 20.88 -39.36
N GLU A 159 -47.74 21.27 -38.94
CA GLU A 159 -48.80 20.37 -38.47
C GLU A 159 -49.92 20.31 -39.48
N THR A 160 -50.31 19.10 -39.88
CA THR A 160 -51.46 18.90 -40.74
C THR A 160 -52.76 19.09 -39.97
N ASN A 161 -53.87 19.33 -40.66
CA ASN A 161 -55.21 19.45 -40.06
C ASN A 161 -55.66 18.20 -39.28
N TYR A 162 -54.94 17.07 -39.41
CA TYR A 162 -55.18 15.82 -38.67
C TYR A 162 -54.22 15.61 -37.50
N GLY A 163 -53.34 16.60 -37.18
CA GLY A 163 -52.38 16.51 -36.08
C GLY A 163 -51.11 15.73 -36.44
N GLU A 164 -50.85 15.45 -37.73
CA GLU A 164 -49.58 14.83 -38.12
C GLU A 164 -48.49 15.89 -38.27
N MET A 165 -47.36 15.67 -37.60
CA MET A 165 -46.19 16.55 -37.65
C MET A 165 -45.33 16.22 -38.89
N ILE A 166 -45.10 17.18 -39.72
CA ILE A 166 -44.30 17.09 -40.94
C ILE A 166 -43.03 17.92 -40.79
N LEU A 167 -41.88 17.28 -40.98
CA LEU A 167 -40.58 17.95 -41.03
C LEU A 167 -40.40 18.58 -42.41
N LEU A 168 -40.28 19.89 -42.46
CA LEU A 168 -40.25 20.69 -43.68
C LEU A 168 -38.83 21.16 -43.99
N TYR A 169 -38.42 20.97 -45.21
CA TYR A 169 -37.14 21.43 -45.77
C TYR A 169 -37.40 22.55 -46.77
N GLY A 170 -37.07 23.77 -46.41
CA GLY A 170 -37.26 24.95 -47.23
C GLY A 170 -35.97 25.36 -47.92
N ILE A 171 -36.09 25.71 -49.18
CA ILE A 171 -35.03 26.33 -49.96
C ILE A 171 -35.56 27.55 -50.73
N SER A 172 -34.74 28.57 -50.82
CA SER A 172 -35.05 29.70 -51.66
C SER A 172 -34.96 29.35 -53.15
N VAL A 173 -35.91 29.77 -53.89
CA VAL A 173 -36.02 29.53 -55.34
C VAL A 173 -35.83 30.85 -56.09
N GLY A 174 -35.00 30.85 -57.13
CA GLY A 174 -34.78 32.04 -57.95
C GLY A 174 -33.53 32.89 -57.60
N TYR A 175 -32.76 32.47 -56.66
CA TYR A 175 -31.48 33.07 -56.37
C TYR A 175 -30.36 32.47 -57.24
N PRO A 176 -29.45 33.24 -57.86
CA PRO A 176 -29.26 34.69 -57.78
C PRO A 176 -30.02 35.50 -58.82
N ASP A 177 -30.79 34.86 -59.71
CA ASP A 177 -31.39 35.53 -60.87
C ASP A 177 -32.74 36.20 -60.59
N GLY A 178 -33.29 36.06 -59.35
CA GLY A 178 -34.58 36.62 -58.92
C GLY A 178 -35.81 36.01 -59.60
N LYS A 179 -35.64 34.87 -60.29
CA LYS A 179 -36.72 34.16 -60.95
C LYS A 179 -37.26 33.06 -60.05
N GLY A 180 -38.52 33.07 -59.77
CA GLY A 180 -39.28 32.02 -59.08
C GLY A 180 -40.34 31.36 -59.99
N TYR A 181 -41.09 30.41 -59.44
CA TYR A 181 -42.26 29.87 -60.15
C TYR A 181 -43.40 30.88 -60.11
N ALA A 182 -44.11 31.03 -61.22
CA ALA A 182 -45.34 31.81 -61.23
C ALA A 182 -46.47 30.98 -60.61
N MET A 183 -47.06 31.48 -59.54
CA MET A 183 -48.17 30.85 -58.81
C MET A 183 -49.53 31.05 -59.55
N SER A 184 -50.53 30.22 -59.23
CA SER A 184 -51.86 30.34 -59.82
C SER A 184 -52.56 31.68 -59.58
N ASN A 185 -52.19 32.37 -58.48
CA ASN A 185 -52.68 33.69 -58.09
C ASN A 185 -51.97 34.86 -58.82
N GLY A 186 -51.04 34.55 -59.72
CA GLY A 186 -50.22 35.57 -60.44
C GLY A 186 -49.03 36.14 -59.67
N ARG A 187 -48.72 35.63 -58.48
CA ARG A 187 -47.55 36.00 -57.74
C ARG A 187 -46.35 35.12 -58.10
N THR A 188 -45.18 35.54 -57.74
CA THR A 188 -43.94 34.77 -57.91
C THR A 188 -43.59 34.07 -56.62
N CYS A 189 -43.39 32.78 -56.67
CA CYS A 189 -42.87 31.99 -55.56
C CYS A 189 -41.37 32.23 -55.34
N THR A 190 -40.97 32.39 -54.10
CA THR A 190 -39.58 32.59 -53.72
C THR A 190 -39.02 31.42 -52.91
N ALA A 191 -39.88 30.49 -52.47
CA ALA A 191 -39.43 29.32 -51.72
C ALA A 191 -40.17 28.03 -52.17
N LEU A 192 -39.45 26.91 -52.17
CA LEU A 192 -39.97 25.56 -52.30
C LEU A 192 -39.82 24.81 -51.00
N LEU A 193 -40.90 24.23 -50.51
CA LEU A 193 -40.91 23.40 -49.31
C LEU A 193 -41.22 21.96 -49.69
N ALA A 194 -40.43 21.04 -49.14
CA ALA A 194 -40.71 19.62 -49.22
C ALA A 194 -40.74 19.01 -47.81
N GLY A 195 -41.75 18.16 -47.57
CA GLY A 195 -42.00 17.63 -46.23
C GLY A 195 -41.91 16.11 -46.16
N VAL A 196 -41.48 15.62 -45.00
CA VAL A 196 -41.55 14.21 -44.63
C VAL A 196 -42.14 14.08 -43.23
N PRO A 197 -42.88 13.02 -42.88
CA PRO A 197 -43.38 12.80 -41.55
C PRO A 197 -42.23 12.78 -40.50
N VAL A 198 -42.42 13.41 -39.35
CA VAL A 198 -41.43 13.42 -38.24
C VAL A 198 -41.11 12.00 -37.75
N SER A 199 -42.07 11.06 -37.90
CA SER A 199 -41.83 9.64 -37.59
C SER A 199 -40.70 9.02 -38.41
N ASN A 200 -40.44 9.54 -39.63
CA ASN A 200 -39.31 9.09 -40.44
C ASN A 200 -37.97 9.55 -39.90
N LEU A 201 -37.91 10.74 -39.26
CA LEU A 201 -36.73 11.22 -38.56
C LEU A 201 -36.45 10.35 -37.35
N SER A 202 -37.47 10.05 -36.55
CA SER A 202 -37.39 9.19 -35.38
C SER A 202 -36.79 7.82 -35.74
N LYS A 203 -37.29 7.20 -36.80
CA LYS A 203 -36.76 5.92 -37.32
C LYS A 203 -35.34 6.03 -37.86
N ALA A 204 -35.05 7.08 -38.64
CA ALA A 204 -33.73 7.28 -39.24
C ALA A 204 -32.63 7.51 -38.19
N LEU A 205 -32.94 8.16 -37.07
CA LEU A 205 -32.04 8.37 -35.95
C LEU A 205 -32.05 7.23 -34.91
N ALA A 206 -32.85 6.16 -35.15
CA ALA A 206 -33.04 5.03 -34.25
C ALA A 206 -33.45 5.45 -32.80
N LEU A 207 -34.27 6.51 -32.71
CA LEU A 207 -34.70 7.06 -31.40
C LEU A 207 -35.80 6.23 -30.71
N GLU A 208 -36.44 5.30 -31.46
CA GLU A 208 -37.57 4.48 -31.01
C GLU A 208 -37.20 3.03 -30.63
N GLU A 209 -35.93 2.69 -30.46
CA GLU A 209 -35.56 1.34 -30.02
C GLU A 209 -36.10 1.07 -28.60
N ASN A 210 -37.20 0.30 -28.54
CA ASN A 210 -37.97 -0.04 -27.31
C ASN A 210 -37.16 -0.81 -26.25
N ASN A 211 -35.88 -1.11 -26.48
CA ASN A 211 -35.00 -1.86 -25.58
C ASN A 211 -33.73 -1.10 -25.19
N SER A 212 -33.54 0.13 -25.64
CA SER A 212 -32.39 0.91 -25.17
C SER A 212 -32.73 1.57 -23.85
N LEU A 213 -31.90 1.31 -22.85
CA LEU A 213 -31.96 2.00 -21.53
C LEU A 213 -31.64 3.49 -21.68
N ILE A 214 -31.10 3.90 -22.83
CA ILE A 214 -30.79 5.29 -23.17
C ILE A 214 -31.82 5.74 -24.18
N TYR A 215 -32.51 6.83 -23.92
CA TYR A 215 -33.52 7.38 -24.84
C TYR A 215 -33.24 8.85 -25.12
N THR A 216 -33.56 9.25 -26.32
CA THR A 216 -33.30 10.60 -26.82
C THR A 216 -34.59 11.25 -27.29
N HIS A 217 -34.78 12.50 -26.90
CA HIS A 217 -35.88 13.35 -27.32
C HIS A 217 -35.36 14.53 -28.11
N ILE A 218 -36.22 15.10 -28.98
CA ILE A 218 -35.94 16.38 -29.61
C ILE A 218 -37.01 17.35 -29.12
N ILE A 219 -36.54 18.50 -28.61
CA ILE A 219 -37.40 19.54 -28.04
C ILE A 219 -37.17 20.88 -28.73
N ARG A 220 -38.12 21.75 -28.62
CA ARG A 220 -38.01 23.17 -28.95
C ARG A 220 -37.45 23.96 -27.77
N TYR A 221 -37.18 25.25 -28.00
CA TYR A 221 -36.74 26.18 -26.99
C TYR A 221 -37.75 26.34 -25.84
N ASP A 222 -39.05 26.19 -26.09
CA ASP A 222 -40.15 26.24 -25.12
C ASP A 222 -40.34 24.92 -24.33
N GLY A 223 -39.60 23.85 -24.71
CA GLY A 223 -39.65 22.53 -24.14
C GLY A 223 -40.65 21.57 -24.80
N THR A 224 -41.42 22.01 -25.81
CA THR A 224 -42.35 21.15 -26.54
C THR A 224 -41.61 20.04 -27.26
N PHE A 225 -42.09 18.81 -27.15
CA PHE A 225 -41.48 17.67 -27.81
C PHE A 225 -41.82 17.66 -29.32
N ILE A 226 -40.78 17.60 -30.15
CA ILE A 226 -40.87 17.31 -31.59
C ILE A 226 -40.82 15.80 -31.82
N VAL A 227 -39.86 15.14 -31.14
CA VAL A 227 -39.74 13.69 -31.11
C VAL A 227 -39.70 13.25 -29.67
N LYS A 228 -40.65 12.43 -29.27
CA LYS A 228 -40.71 11.85 -27.93
C LYS A 228 -40.78 10.33 -27.97
N ASN A 229 -40.35 9.67 -26.91
CA ASN A 229 -40.58 8.25 -26.73
C ASN A 229 -42.10 7.98 -26.59
N SER A 230 -42.59 6.94 -27.18
CA SER A 230 -44.03 6.55 -27.19
C SER A 230 -44.63 6.37 -25.79
N ASN A 231 -43.79 6.17 -24.77
CA ASN A 231 -44.25 5.98 -23.39
C ASN A 231 -44.45 7.30 -22.61
N LEU A 232 -44.02 8.46 -23.15
CA LEU A 232 -44.21 9.76 -22.52
C LEU A 232 -45.60 10.31 -22.77
N LYS A 233 -46.32 10.66 -21.69
CA LYS A 233 -47.68 11.22 -21.75
C LYS A 233 -47.68 12.74 -21.87
N GLU A 234 -46.66 13.38 -21.34
CA GLU A 234 -46.46 14.81 -21.37
C GLU A 234 -46.05 15.28 -22.76
N ASP A 235 -46.49 16.48 -23.13
CA ASP A 235 -46.15 17.11 -24.41
C ASP A 235 -45.02 18.13 -24.28
N ASN A 236 -44.58 18.42 -23.01
CA ASN A 236 -43.51 19.36 -22.72
C ASN A 236 -42.45 18.73 -21.81
N CYS A 237 -41.18 18.85 -22.18
CA CYS A 237 -40.03 18.29 -21.48
C CYS A 237 -39.84 18.91 -20.08
N TYR A 238 -40.05 20.21 -19.95
CA TYR A 238 -39.88 20.92 -18.67
C TYR A 238 -40.96 20.50 -17.65
N GLU A 239 -42.21 20.34 -18.13
CA GLU A 239 -43.29 19.82 -17.27
C GLU A 239 -43.09 18.35 -16.92
N TRP A 240 -42.59 17.56 -17.86
CA TRP A 240 -42.21 16.17 -17.62
C TRP A 240 -41.13 16.07 -16.53
N LEU A 241 -40.05 16.85 -16.62
CA LEU A 241 -39.01 16.88 -15.61
C LEU A 241 -39.54 17.30 -14.22
N ARG A 242 -40.45 18.30 -14.16
CA ARG A 242 -41.06 18.72 -12.88
C ARG A 242 -41.95 17.65 -12.26
N LYS A 243 -42.69 16.90 -13.08
CA LYS A 243 -43.57 15.83 -12.60
C LYS A 243 -42.84 14.58 -12.15
N CYS A 244 -41.80 14.20 -12.89
CA CYS A 244 -41.11 12.93 -12.71
C CYS A 244 -39.82 13.09 -11.88
N GLY A 245 -39.31 14.31 -11.80
CA GLY A 245 -38.15 14.65 -10.98
C GLY A 245 -38.47 14.63 -9.51
N TYR A 246 -37.54 14.08 -8.72
CA TYR A 246 -37.63 14.04 -7.26
C TYR A 246 -36.47 14.85 -6.66
N GLU A 247 -36.74 15.61 -5.61
CA GLU A 247 -35.72 16.32 -4.87
C GLU A 247 -34.75 15.32 -4.21
N ASP A 248 -33.53 15.26 -4.70
CA ASP A 248 -32.46 14.41 -4.15
C ASP A 248 -31.76 15.09 -2.94
N GLY A 249 -32.37 16.16 -2.40
CA GLY A 249 -31.90 16.92 -1.26
C GLY A 249 -30.68 17.83 -1.51
N VAL A 250 -30.23 17.94 -2.77
CA VAL A 250 -29.06 18.74 -3.17
C VAL A 250 -29.45 19.98 -3.97
N GLU A 251 -30.36 19.86 -4.94
CA GLU A 251 -30.88 20.99 -5.74
C GLU A 251 -32.40 20.86 -5.93
N ASP A 252 -33.09 22.01 -5.95
CA ASP A 252 -34.52 22.08 -6.27
C ASP A 252 -34.72 21.73 -7.76
N ILE A 253 -35.74 20.92 -8.07
CA ILE A 253 -36.08 20.53 -9.44
C ILE A 253 -36.45 21.75 -10.29
N ASP A 254 -37.09 22.77 -9.71
CA ASP A 254 -37.42 23.99 -10.41
C ASP A 254 -36.16 24.79 -10.81
N ASP A 255 -35.13 24.83 -9.98
CA ASP A 255 -33.85 25.45 -10.31
C ASP A 255 -33.13 24.70 -11.45
N ILE A 256 -33.20 23.37 -11.45
CA ILE A 256 -32.66 22.51 -12.52
C ILE A 256 -33.36 22.79 -13.84
N VAL A 257 -34.68 22.85 -13.84
CA VAL A 257 -35.49 23.11 -15.03
C VAL A 257 -35.25 24.51 -15.58
N GLU A 258 -35.19 25.54 -14.72
CA GLU A 258 -34.92 26.91 -15.17
C GLU A 258 -33.50 27.05 -15.77
N ARG A 259 -32.51 26.39 -15.17
CA ARG A 259 -31.15 26.33 -15.73
C ARG A 259 -31.12 25.62 -17.09
N MET A 260 -31.82 24.50 -17.24
CA MET A 260 -31.94 23.80 -18.51
C MET A 260 -32.60 24.71 -19.56
N LYS A 261 -33.73 25.35 -19.22
CA LYS A 261 -34.45 26.26 -20.10
C LYS A 261 -33.56 27.42 -20.58
N GLN A 262 -32.83 28.05 -19.68
CA GLN A 262 -31.91 29.12 -20.04
C GLN A 262 -30.81 28.62 -20.99
N THR A 263 -30.24 27.44 -20.72
CA THR A 263 -29.18 26.86 -21.55
C THR A 263 -29.69 26.47 -22.96
N VAL A 264 -30.90 25.95 -23.05
CA VAL A 264 -31.56 25.66 -24.33
C VAL A 264 -31.81 26.95 -25.12
N MET A 265 -32.28 28.01 -24.47
CA MET A 265 -32.49 29.32 -25.13
C MET A 265 -31.15 29.95 -25.60
N GLU A 266 -30.06 29.73 -24.85
CA GLU A 266 -28.74 30.21 -25.26
C GLU A 266 -28.05 29.30 -26.30
N GLN A 267 -28.71 28.24 -26.78
CA GLN A 267 -28.15 27.26 -27.70
C GLN A 267 -26.81 26.68 -27.21
N LYS A 268 -26.74 26.31 -25.94
CA LYS A 268 -25.55 25.72 -25.30
C LYS A 268 -25.79 24.27 -24.87
N GLU A 269 -24.69 23.56 -24.69
CA GLU A 269 -24.72 22.21 -24.10
C GLU A 269 -24.95 22.28 -22.59
N CYS A 270 -25.75 21.38 -22.02
CA CYS A 270 -25.81 21.16 -20.58
C CYS A 270 -25.84 19.68 -20.22
N SER A 271 -25.23 19.38 -19.08
CA SER A 271 -25.26 18.05 -18.46
C SER A 271 -25.85 18.21 -17.06
N ILE A 272 -26.87 17.44 -16.77
CA ILE A 272 -27.63 17.50 -15.51
C ILE A 272 -27.73 16.08 -14.96
N LEU A 273 -27.45 15.92 -13.67
CA LEU A 273 -27.74 14.71 -12.92
C LEU A 273 -28.97 14.97 -12.06
N THR A 274 -30.03 14.21 -12.27
CA THR A 274 -31.28 14.38 -11.50
C THR A 274 -31.93 13.01 -11.26
N SER A 275 -32.85 12.93 -10.33
CA SER A 275 -33.64 11.72 -10.08
C SER A 275 -34.96 11.79 -10.81
N ILE A 276 -35.18 10.89 -11.78
CA ILE A 276 -36.43 10.74 -12.53
C ILE A 276 -37.00 9.36 -12.17
N PHE A 277 -38.27 9.32 -11.76
CA PHE A 277 -38.95 8.10 -11.28
C PHE A 277 -38.21 7.36 -10.18
N ASN A 278 -37.60 8.09 -9.27
CA ASN A 278 -36.82 7.54 -8.14
C ASN A 278 -35.51 6.83 -8.55
N GLU A 279 -35.07 7.02 -9.79
CA GLU A 279 -33.78 6.55 -10.28
C GLU A 279 -32.93 7.75 -10.70
N ARG A 280 -31.65 7.73 -10.34
CA ARG A 280 -30.70 8.74 -10.81
C ARG A 280 -30.50 8.61 -12.30
N GLN A 281 -30.62 9.73 -13.00
CA GLN A 281 -30.45 9.78 -14.45
C GLN A 281 -29.58 10.96 -14.85
N HIS A 282 -28.77 10.72 -15.86
CA HIS A 282 -28.00 11.75 -16.55
C HIS A 282 -28.84 12.29 -17.69
N VAL A 283 -29.10 13.58 -17.68
CA VAL A 283 -29.78 14.30 -18.76
C VAL A 283 -28.77 15.18 -19.45
N TYR A 284 -28.54 14.93 -20.72
CA TYR A 284 -27.61 15.70 -21.54
C TYR A 284 -28.38 16.38 -22.67
N CYS A 285 -28.24 17.71 -22.74
CA CYS A 285 -28.91 18.52 -23.73
C CYS A 285 -27.90 19.20 -24.64
N VAL A 286 -28.11 19.10 -25.95
CA VAL A 286 -27.26 19.73 -26.95
C VAL A 286 -28.11 20.38 -28.05
N PRO A 287 -27.73 21.59 -28.56
CA PRO A 287 -28.43 22.23 -29.67
C PRO A 287 -28.27 21.44 -30.96
N MET A 288 -29.29 21.43 -31.79
CA MET A 288 -29.25 20.79 -33.10
C MET A 288 -28.85 21.80 -34.19
N PRO A 289 -27.90 21.46 -35.07
CA PRO A 289 -27.40 22.39 -36.06
C PRO A 289 -28.47 22.78 -37.09
N ASN A 290 -28.50 24.07 -37.46
CA ASN A 290 -29.42 24.71 -38.40
C ASN A 290 -30.91 24.64 -37.98
N THR A 291 -31.18 24.50 -36.69
CA THR A 291 -32.52 24.53 -36.12
C THR A 291 -32.50 25.23 -34.75
N GLU A 292 -33.65 25.64 -34.26
CA GLU A 292 -33.83 26.14 -32.88
C GLU A 292 -34.11 25.01 -31.87
N TRP A 293 -33.86 23.78 -32.27
CA TRP A 293 -34.17 22.60 -31.51
C TRP A 293 -32.99 22.16 -30.67
N SER A 294 -33.30 21.43 -29.62
CA SER A 294 -32.30 20.78 -28.77
C SER A 294 -32.59 19.30 -28.65
N MET A 295 -31.54 18.51 -28.66
CA MET A 295 -31.61 17.08 -28.43
C MET A 295 -31.35 16.81 -26.93
N VAL A 296 -32.28 16.10 -26.30
CA VAL A 296 -32.19 15.72 -24.88
C VAL A 296 -32.03 14.22 -24.79
N THR A 297 -30.86 13.81 -24.35
CA THR A 297 -30.53 12.39 -24.13
C THR A 297 -30.58 12.08 -22.64
N VAL A 298 -31.29 11.03 -22.28
CA VAL A 298 -31.47 10.58 -20.90
C VAL A 298 -30.91 9.18 -20.74
N MET A 299 -30.05 9.00 -19.74
CA MET A 299 -29.41 7.74 -19.43
C MET A 299 -29.52 7.43 -17.94
N PRO A 300 -30.08 6.28 -17.54
CA PRO A 300 -30.09 5.83 -16.17
C PRO A 300 -28.68 5.64 -15.63
N HIS A 301 -28.45 6.13 -14.42
CA HIS A 301 -27.17 5.96 -13.72
C HIS A 301 -26.89 4.47 -13.43
N SER A 302 -27.93 3.67 -13.25
CA SER A 302 -27.86 2.24 -12.95
C SER A 302 -27.16 1.40 -14.03
N ILE A 303 -27.16 1.82 -15.29
CA ILE A 303 -26.42 1.11 -16.36
C ILE A 303 -24.92 1.09 -16.09
N LEU A 304 -24.41 2.19 -15.53
CA LEU A 304 -23.00 2.28 -15.15
C LEU A 304 -22.74 1.61 -13.82
N ASP A 305 -23.70 1.66 -12.89
CA ASP A 305 -23.55 1.03 -11.59
C ASP A 305 -23.31 -0.48 -11.70
N GLU A 306 -23.98 -1.16 -12.64
CA GLU A 306 -23.80 -2.60 -12.87
C GLU A 306 -22.41 -2.93 -13.46
N ALA A 307 -22.00 -2.18 -14.49
CA ALA A 307 -20.65 -2.33 -15.07
C ALA A 307 -19.53 -1.98 -14.08
N LEU A 308 -19.80 -1.10 -13.14
CA LEU A 308 -18.87 -0.60 -12.14
C LEU A 308 -18.90 -1.38 -10.84
N ALA A 309 -20.04 -1.98 -10.47
CA ALA A 309 -20.13 -2.90 -9.35
C ALA A 309 -19.16 -4.08 -9.54
N ASP A 310 -19.03 -4.57 -10.77
CA ASP A 310 -18.10 -5.65 -11.11
C ASP A 310 -16.64 -5.18 -11.01
N LEU A 311 -16.30 -4.03 -11.57
CA LEU A 311 -14.97 -3.40 -11.42
C LEU A 311 -14.68 -2.97 -9.99
N GLY A 312 -15.68 -2.45 -9.29
CA GLY A 312 -15.58 -2.05 -7.88
C GLY A 312 -15.34 -3.24 -6.96
N SER A 313 -16.05 -4.33 -7.16
CA SER A 313 -15.88 -5.56 -6.38
C SER A 313 -14.49 -6.16 -6.59
N GLN A 314 -14.01 -6.23 -7.83
CA GLN A 314 -12.68 -6.74 -8.18
C GLN A 314 -11.56 -5.89 -7.55
N ARG A 315 -11.72 -4.56 -7.50
CA ARG A 315 -10.79 -3.63 -6.84
C ARG A 315 -10.81 -3.76 -5.31
N ILE A 316 -11.98 -3.96 -4.71
CA ILE A 316 -12.10 -4.20 -3.27
C ILE A 316 -11.37 -5.49 -2.90
N TRP A 317 -11.56 -6.57 -3.66
CA TRP A 317 -10.87 -7.84 -3.42
C TRP A 317 -9.35 -7.73 -3.59
N THR A 318 -8.87 -7.02 -4.60
CA THR A 318 -7.42 -6.79 -4.78
C THR A 318 -6.82 -5.93 -3.67
N SER A 319 -7.54 -4.89 -3.21
CA SER A 319 -7.15 -4.08 -2.06
C SER A 319 -7.11 -4.88 -0.76
N LEU A 320 -8.11 -5.71 -0.50
CA LEU A 320 -8.16 -6.60 0.67
C LEU A 320 -7.03 -7.64 0.64
N ALA A 321 -6.77 -8.23 -0.53
CA ALA A 321 -5.66 -9.17 -0.71
C ALA A 321 -4.30 -8.49 -0.46
N GLY A 322 -4.08 -7.29 -1.00
CA GLY A 322 -2.87 -6.49 -0.75
C GLY A 322 -2.68 -6.16 0.73
N CYS A 323 -3.74 -5.75 1.42
CA CYS A 323 -3.71 -5.53 2.87
C CYS A 323 -3.43 -6.81 3.65
N GLY A 324 -4.06 -7.91 3.27
CA GLY A 324 -3.81 -9.21 3.89
C GLY A 324 -2.34 -9.62 3.78
N ILE A 325 -1.72 -9.43 2.63
CA ILE A 325 -0.29 -9.69 2.40
C ILE A 325 0.59 -8.80 3.28
N LEU A 326 0.29 -7.51 3.38
CA LEU A 326 1.03 -6.56 4.22
C LEU A 326 0.94 -6.92 5.72
N VAL A 327 -0.26 -7.26 6.19
CA VAL A 327 -0.47 -7.70 7.58
C VAL A 327 0.29 -9.01 7.84
N LEU A 328 0.23 -9.98 6.93
CA LEU A 328 0.97 -11.23 7.05
C LEU A 328 2.48 -11.01 7.09
N ALA A 329 3.01 -10.18 6.18
CA ALA A 329 4.44 -9.82 6.16
C ALA A 329 4.86 -9.15 7.47
N THR A 330 4.05 -8.23 8.00
CA THR A 330 4.29 -7.55 9.27
C THR A 330 4.32 -8.54 10.44
N LEU A 331 3.39 -9.50 10.46
CA LEU A 331 3.33 -10.57 11.46
C LEU A 331 4.57 -11.46 11.40
N LEU A 332 5.03 -11.83 10.21
CA LEU A 332 6.24 -12.65 10.02
C LEU A 332 7.49 -11.92 10.52
N VAL A 333 7.65 -10.65 10.14
CA VAL A 333 8.78 -9.82 10.61
C VAL A 333 8.75 -9.68 12.13
N PHE A 334 7.57 -9.43 12.71
CA PHE A 334 7.41 -9.34 14.16
C PHE A 334 7.73 -10.66 14.85
N ALA A 335 7.25 -11.80 14.34
CA ALA A 335 7.55 -13.12 14.89
C ALA A 335 9.04 -13.45 14.83
N MET A 336 9.72 -13.09 13.73
CA MET A 336 11.15 -13.26 13.57
C MET A 336 11.92 -12.38 14.57
N TYR A 337 11.57 -11.10 14.69
CA TYR A 337 12.17 -10.16 15.64
C TYR A 337 11.95 -10.61 17.09
N PHE A 338 10.74 -11.09 17.41
CA PHE A 338 10.41 -11.59 18.73
C PHE A 338 11.25 -12.83 19.10
N ARG A 339 11.41 -13.79 18.17
CA ARG A 339 12.29 -14.96 18.36
C ARG A 339 13.74 -14.57 18.56
N LEU A 340 14.24 -13.62 17.76
CA LEU A 340 15.60 -13.12 17.88
C LEU A 340 15.84 -12.42 19.23
N SER A 341 14.89 -11.60 19.67
CA SER A 341 14.95 -10.92 20.97
C SER A 341 14.96 -11.90 22.14
N LEU A 342 14.14 -12.95 22.10
CA LEU A 342 14.14 -14.01 23.12
C LEU A 342 15.49 -14.74 23.17
N LYS A 343 16.09 -15.06 22.00
CA LYS A 343 17.39 -15.71 21.93
C LYS A 343 18.50 -14.83 22.52
N GLN A 344 18.55 -13.55 22.16
CA GLN A 344 19.50 -12.59 22.71
C GLN A 344 19.37 -12.44 24.23
N MET A 345 18.14 -12.39 24.76
CA MET A 345 17.89 -12.35 26.20
C MET A 345 18.42 -13.59 26.90
N SER A 346 18.27 -14.77 26.32
CA SER A 346 18.78 -16.04 26.86
C SER A 346 20.31 -16.07 26.88
N GLU A 347 20.97 -15.57 25.84
CA GLU A 347 22.43 -15.48 25.76
C GLU A 347 22.98 -14.46 26.79
N LEU A 348 22.37 -13.30 26.89
CA LEU A 348 22.74 -12.29 27.88
C LEU A 348 22.60 -12.80 29.32
N ASP A 349 21.57 -13.61 29.63
CA ASP A 349 21.38 -14.19 30.95
C ASP A 349 22.47 -15.24 31.29
N LYS A 350 22.92 -16.01 30.27
CA LYS A 350 24.05 -16.93 30.41
C LYS A 350 25.35 -16.18 30.73
N VAL A 351 25.72 -15.21 29.89
CA VAL A 351 26.94 -14.42 30.06
C VAL A 351 26.94 -13.69 31.42
N ARG A 352 25.77 -13.17 31.81
CA ARG A 352 25.64 -12.53 33.13
C ARG A 352 25.89 -13.50 34.28
N LYS A 353 25.32 -14.72 34.23
CA LYS A 353 25.51 -15.74 35.25
C LYS A 353 26.98 -16.16 35.36
N GLU A 354 27.64 -16.35 34.20
CA GLU A 354 29.07 -16.66 34.16
C GLU A 354 29.92 -15.55 34.81
N ALA A 355 29.61 -14.28 34.46
CA ALA A 355 30.30 -13.15 35.08
C ALA A 355 30.01 -13.03 36.58
N GLU A 356 28.79 -13.28 37.05
CA GLU A 356 28.44 -13.30 38.47
C GLU A 356 29.22 -14.41 39.21
N HIS A 357 29.29 -15.64 38.64
CA HIS A 357 30.06 -16.75 39.19
C HIS A 357 31.57 -16.42 39.26
N ALA A 358 32.14 -15.87 38.19
CA ALA A 358 33.54 -15.47 38.17
C ALA A 358 33.85 -14.38 39.24
N SER A 359 32.97 -13.38 39.37
CA SER A 359 33.09 -12.32 40.36
C SER A 359 32.98 -12.86 41.78
N GLN A 360 32.08 -13.82 42.03
CA GLN A 360 31.90 -14.44 43.32
C GLN A 360 33.12 -15.30 43.71
N ALA A 361 33.63 -16.13 42.78
CA ALA A 361 34.83 -16.92 42.96
C ALA A 361 36.05 -16.04 43.29
N LYS A 362 36.19 -14.92 42.59
CA LYS A 362 37.26 -13.94 42.84
C LYS A 362 37.16 -13.32 44.26
N SER A 363 35.93 -12.99 44.67
CA SER A 363 35.68 -12.43 46.00
C SER A 363 35.99 -13.44 47.12
N GLU A 364 35.61 -14.71 46.93
CA GLU A 364 35.87 -15.79 47.89
C GLU A 364 37.37 -16.12 47.96
N PHE A 365 38.08 -16.13 46.82
CA PHE A 365 39.54 -16.28 46.77
C PHE A 365 40.22 -15.18 47.56
N LEU A 366 39.88 -13.91 47.35
CA LEU A 366 40.48 -12.79 48.08
C LEU A 366 40.23 -12.85 49.60
N ALA A 367 39.02 -13.29 50.00
CA ALA A 367 38.67 -13.45 51.40
C ALA A 367 39.52 -14.55 52.07
N ASN A 368 39.67 -15.69 51.40
CA ASN A 368 40.48 -16.82 51.89
C ASN A 368 41.96 -16.42 51.96
N MET A 369 42.49 -15.77 50.91
CA MET A 369 43.86 -15.27 50.91
C MET A 369 44.16 -14.26 52.09
N SER A 370 43.18 -13.36 52.32
CA SER A 370 43.29 -12.43 53.44
C SER A 370 43.37 -13.15 54.80
N HIS A 371 42.59 -14.21 54.96
CA HIS A 371 42.65 -15.05 56.19
C HIS A 371 44.01 -15.77 56.34
N ASP A 372 44.48 -16.41 55.24
CA ASP A 372 45.71 -17.22 55.24
C ASP A 372 46.96 -16.38 55.39
N ILE A 373 47.00 -15.13 54.94
CA ILE A 373 48.03 -14.16 55.18
C ILE A 373 48.02 -13.68 56.66
N ARG A 374 46.83 -13.44 57.22
CA ARG A 374 46.67 -12.94 58.59
C ARG A 374 47.21 -13.92 59.65
N THR A 375 47.02 -15.22 59.47
CA THR A 375 47.39 -16.26 60.43
C THR A 375 48.87 -16.29 60.69
N PRO A 376 49.82 -16.45 59.74
CA PRO A 376 51.23 -16.41 59.96
C PRO A 376 51.72 -15.04 60.45
N MET A 377 51.09 -13.95 59.97
CA MET A 377 51.44 -12.60 60.44
C MET A 377 51.13 -12.42 61.91
N ASN A 378 49.98 -12.87 62.39
CA ASN A 378 49.65 -12.82 63.82
C ASN A 378 50.59 -13.72 64.67
N ALA A 379 50.98 -14.88 64.09
CA ALA A 379 51.98 -15.75 64.77
C ALA A 379 53.34 -15.06 64.91
N ILE A 380 53.80 -14.39 63.83
CA ILE A 380 55.06 -13.61 63.89
C ILE A 380 54.98 -12.53 64.97
N VAL A 381 53.93 -11.69 64.95
CA VAL A 381 53.71 -10.62 65.90
C VAL A 381 53.61 -11.16 67.32
N GLY A 382 52.84 -12.22 67.56
CA GLY A 382 52.63 -12.84 68.83
C GLY A 382 53.92 -13.46 69.38
N MET A 383 54.71 -14.19 68.59
CA MET A 383 55.96 -14.77 68.98
C MET A 383 57.04 -13.70 69.25
N THR A 384 57.04 -12.60 68.51
CA THR A 384 57.92 -11.46 68.76
C THR A 384 57.64 -10.82 70.13
N ALA A 385 56.35 -10.60 70.44
CA ALA A 385 55.92 -10.08 71.72
C ALA A 385 56.35 -11.03 72.88
N ILE A 386 56.19 -12.34 72.75
CA ILE A 386 56.56 -13.35 73.71
C ILE A 386 58.11 -13.36 73.90
N ALA A 387 58.88 -13.31 72.81
CA ALA A 387 60.32 -13.26 72.83
C ALA A 387 60.84 -12.03 73.57
N THR A 388 60.24 -10.86 73.33
CA THR A 388 60.59 -9.59 73.97
C THR A 388 60.30 -9.61 75.46
N THR A 389 59.17 -10.21 75.87
CA THR A 389 58.79 -10.31 77.29
C THR A 389 59.70 -11.31 78.10
N ASN A 390 60.25 -12.32 77.41
CA ASN A 390 61.03 -13.38 78.00
C ASN A 390 62.52 -13.30 77.61
N ILE A 391 63.07 -12.11 77.47
CA ILE A 391 64.41 -11.89 76.95
C ILE A 391 65.53 -12.55 77.83
N ASP A 392 65.24 -12.71 79.10
CA ASP A 392 66.11 -13.35 80.05
C ASP A 392 66.08 -14.91 80.00
N LYS A 393 65.29 -15.49 79.14
CA LYS A 393 65.12 -16.95 78.96
C LYS A 393 65.58 -17.40 77.57
N PRO A 394 66.88 -17.65 77.33
CA PRO A 394 67.44 -17.87 75.97
C PRO A 394 66.75 -19.01 75.18
N GLU A 395 66.43 -20.09 75.87
CA GLU A 395 65.73 -21.24 75.17
C GLU A 395 64.33 -20.87 74.69
N GLN A 396 63.57 -20.06 75.44
CA GLN A 396 62.27 -19.59 75.02
C GLN A 396 62.38 -18.59 73.87
N VAL A 397 63.33 -17.67 73.92
CA VAL A 397 63.60 -16.74 72.80
C VAL A 397 63.98 -17.49 71.53
N LYS A 398 64.86 -18.52 71.67
CA LYS A 398 65.24 -19.37 70.50
C LYS A 398 64.10 -20.10 69.90
N ASP A 399 63.12 -20.64 70.66
CA ASP A 399 61.94 -21.26 70.18
C ASP A 399 61.01 -20.26 69.48
N CYS A 400 60.82 -19.07 70.04
CA CYS A 400 60.08 -17.97 69.41
C CYS A 400 60.69 -17.56 68.05
N LEU A 401 62.01 -17.35 67.99
CA LEU A 401 62.74 -17.00 66.78
C LEU A 401 62.57 -18.10 65.68
N ARG A 402 62.64 -19.37 66.11
CA ARG A 402 62.38 -20.50 65.17
C ARG A 402 60.95 -20.46 64.60
N LYS A 403 59.93 -20.22 65.45
CA LYS A 403 58.52 -20.11 65.03
C LYS A 403 58.30 -18.89 64.15
N ILE A 404 58.94 -17.74 64.45
CA ILE A 404 58.89 -16.56 63.58
C ILE A 404 59.47 -16.88 62.21
N THR A 405 60.66 -17.53 62.16
CA THR A 405 61.32 -17.91 60.91
C THR A 405 60.39 -18.85 60.06
N LEU A 406 59.79 -19.82 60.72
CA LEU A 406 58.85 -20.72 60.04
C LEU A 406 57.63 -19.99 59.51
N SER A 407 56.99 -19.12 60.29
CA SER A 407 55.82 -18.33 59.86
C SER A 407 56.20 -17.32 58.79
N SER A 408 57.35 -16.70 58.80
CA SER A 408 57.84 -15.81 57.74
C SER A 408 58.07 -16.54 56.44
N ARG A 409 58.64 -17.76 56.47
CA ARG A 409 58.80 -18.59 55.26
C ARG A 409 57.45 -18.98 54.69
N HIS A 410 56.48 -19.35 55.52
CA HIS A 410 55.15 -19.67 55.09
C HIS A 410 54.46 -18.47 54.49
N LEU A 411 54.57 -17.28 55.03
CA LEU A 411 54.05 -16.03 54.51
C LEU A 411 54.62 -15.70 53.12
N LEU A 412 55.97 -15.83 52.99
CA LEU A 412 56.63 -15.62 51.71
C LEU A 412 56.14 -16.61 50.63
N GLY A 413 55.90 -17.88 51.01
CA GLY A 413 55.29 -18.86 50.11
C GLY A 413 53.90 -18.42 49.61
N LEU A 414 53.01 -17.99 50.54
CA LEU A 414 51.67 -17.52 50.17
C LEU A 414 51.71 -16.27 49.29
N ILE A 415 52.64 -15.32 49.54
CA ILE A 415 52.78 -14.14 48.65
C ILE A 415 53.23 -14.56 47.27
N ASN A 416 54.18 -15.48 47.14
CA ASN A 416 54.58 -15.99 45.81
C ASN A 416 53.48 -16.72 45.09
N ASP A 417 52.63 -17.52 45.78
CA ASP A 417 51.46 -18.20 45.19
C ASP A 417 50.46 -17.19 44.65
N VAL A 418 50.20 -16.07 45.38
CA VAL A 418 49.31 -14.98 44.89
C VAL A 418 49.90 -14.29 43.68
N LEU A 419 51.21 -14.01 43.69
CA LEU A 419 51.87 -13.40 42.51
C LEU A 419 51.88 -14.32 41.29
N ASP A 420 52.10 -15.62 41.49
CA ASP A 420 52.05 -16.60 40.42
C ASP A 420 50.65 -16.71 39.86
N MET A 421 49.60 -16.72 40.68
CA MET A 421 48.19 -16.70 40.23
C MET A 421 47.87 -15.43 39.43
N SER A 422 48.35 -14.28 39.89
CA SER A 422 48.16 -13.00 39.17
C SER A 422 48.84 -13.01 37.79
N LYS A 423 50.04 -13.64 37.69
CA LYS A 423 50.74 -13.80 36.40
C LYS A 423 50.02 -14.76 35.48
N ILE A 424 49.40 -15.83 36.00
CA ILE A 424 48.61 -16.77 35.23
C ILE A 424 47.34 -16.09 34.70
N GLU A 425 46.55 -15.40 35.58
CA GLU A 425 45.35 -14.69 35.16
C GLU A 425 45.61 -13.61 34.10
N SER A 426 46.74 -12.92 34.20
CA SER A 426 47.11 -11.89 33.22
C SER A 426 47.77 -12.42 31.96
N GLY A 427 47.97 -13.74 31.84
CA GLY A 427 48.66 -14.37 30.70
C GLY A 427 50.16 -14.01 30.60
N LYS A 428 50.73 -13.49 31.69
CA LYS A 428 52.12 -13.03 31.72
C LYS A 428 53.10 -14.06 32.28
N LEU A 429 52.62 -15.28 32.62
CA LEU A 429 53.47 -16.34 33.05
C LEU A 429 54.31 -16.85 31.88
N THR A 430 55.64 -16.66 31.93
CA THR A 430 56.58 -17.21 30.96
C THR A 430 57.32 -18.39 31.58
N LEU A 431 57.37 -19.52 30.86
CA LEU A 431 58.16 -20.68 31.29
C LEU A 431 59.57 -20.55 30.74
N ASN A 432 60.55 -20.67 31.62
CA ASN A 432 61.96 -20.73 31.25
C ASN A 432 62.32 -22.16 30.87
N LYS A 433 62.22 -22.50 29.60
CA LYS A 433 62.51 -23.85 29.10
C LYS A 433 64.00 -24.04 28.89
N GLU A 434 64.59 -24.88 29.69
CA GLU A 434 66.01 -25.24 29.64
C GLU A 434 66.20 -26.75 29.74
N ARG A 435 67.40 -27.22 29.39
CA ARG A 435 67.75 -28.65 29.49
C ARG A 435 67.86 -29.04 30.95
N THR A 436 66.94 -29.84 31.44
CA THR A 436 66.77 -30.24 32.80
C THR A 436 66.96 -31.75 32.91
N SER A 437 67.84 -32.18 33.80
CA SER A 437 68.05 -33.61 34.14
C SER A 437 66.90 -34.07 35.05
N LEU A 438 66.10 -35.04 34.60
CA LEU A 438 65.06 -35.64 35.44
C LEU A 438 65.62 -36.31 36.68
N ARG A 439 66.84 -36.88 36.59
CA ARG A 439 67.54 -37.48 37.70
C ARG A 439 67.82 -36.43 38.80
N GLU A 440 68.35 -35.27 38.42
CA GLU A 440 68.66 -34.19 39.40
C GLU A 440 67.35 -33.68 40.04
N VAL A 441 66.25 -33.55 39.31
CA VAL A 441 64.96 -33.17 39.86
C VAL A 441 64.48 -34.23 40.86
N MET A 442 64.55 -35.51 40.52
CA MET A 442 64.09 -36.60 41.41
C MET A 442 65.00 -36.70 42.66
N GLU A 443 66.33 -36.57 42.50
CA GLU A 443 67.25 -36.55 43.63
C GLU A 443 66.93 -35.37 44.58
N SER A 444 66.67 -34.18 44.07
CA SER A 444 66.27 -33.03 44.85
C SER A 444 64.96 -33.30 45.63
N ILE A 445 63.99 -33.92 45.01
CA ILE A 445 62.71 -34.30 45.60
C ILE A 445 62.92 -35.33 46.72
N VAL A 446 63.75 -36.38 46.48
CA VAL A 446 64.09 -37.37 47.48
C VAL A 446 64.72 -36.73 48.67
N GLY A 447 65.70 -35.81 48.45
CA GLY A 447 66.35 -35.08 49.51
C GLY A 447 65.40 -34.29 50.43
N ILE A 448 64.32 -33.77 49.89
CA ILE A 448 63.31 -32.98 50.62
C ILE A 448 62.26 -33.86 51.26
N VAL A 449 61.73 -34.89 50.55
CA VAL A 449 60.60 -35.69 51.00
C VAL A 449 60.97 -36.84 51.91
N GLN A 450 62.08 -37.53 51.68
CA GLN A 450 62.50 -38.71 52.46
C GLN A 450 62.71 -38.43 53.95
N PRO A 451 63.30 -37.32 54.39
CA PRO A 451 63.36 -37.01 55.85
C PRO A 451 61.96 -36.84 56.45
N GLN A 452 61.04 -36.27 55.74
CA GLN A 452 59.67 -35.99 56.20
C GLN A 452 58.82 -37.28 56.29
N THR A 453 58.94 -38.18 55.31
CA THR A 453 58.26 -39.49 55.33
C THR A 453 58.78 -40.34 56.47
N ARG A 454 60.10 -40.36 56.71
CA ARG A 454 60.72 -41.04 57.89
C ARG A 454 60.16 -40.49 59.19
N ALA A 455 60.12 -39.18 59.34
CA ALA A 455 59.60 -38.55 60.57
C ALA A 455 58.12 -38.88 60.83
N ARG A 456 57.31 -39.10 59.72
CA ARG A 456 55.91 -39.44 59.81
C ARG A 456 55.63 -40.96 59.75
N ARG A 457 56.69 -41.80 59.68
CA ARG A 457 56.58 -43.29 59.54
C ARG A 457 55.78 -43.71 58.29
N GLN A 458 55.98 -43.01 57.18
CA GLN A 458 55.41 -43.28 55.88
C GLN A 458 56.47 -43.96 54.99
N GLN A 459 56.00 -44.80 54.02
CA GLN A 459 56.85 -45.35 52.97
C GLN A 459 56.85 -44.45 51.76
N PHE A 460 58.06 -44.23 51.18
CA PHE A 460 58.22 -43.40 50.01
C PHE A 460 59.07 -44.14 48.97
N ASP A 461 58.48 -44.36 47.75
CA ASP A 461 59.14 -45.05 46.66
C ASP A 461 59.06 -44.23 45.36
N ILE A 462 60.15 -44.25 44.60
CA ILE A 462 60.12 -43.73 43.22
C ILE A 462 60.35 -44.87 42.25
N LEU A 463 59.46 -45.05 41.31
CA LEU A 463 59.54 -46.01 40.28
C LEU A 463 59.82 -45.30 38.96
N VAL A 464 60.93 -45.67 38.28
CA VAL A 464 61.25 -45.14 36.96
C VAL A 464 61.03 -46.24 35.94
N GLN A 465 60.18 -45.99 34.96
CA GLN A 465 59.79 -46.98 33.96
C GLN A 465 59.88 -46.40 32.54
N ASN A 466 60.49 -47.13 31.62
CA ASN A 466 60.54 -46.77 30.21
C ASN A 466 61.05 -45.33 29.92
N VAL A 467 62.01 -44.84 30.67
CA VAL A 467 62.64 -43.53 30.43
C VAL A 467 63.89 -43.75 29.58
N GLU A 468 63.83 -43.35 28.30
CA GLU A 468 64.94 -43.49 27.37
C GLU A 468 65.88 -42.25 27.42
N GLU A 469 65.30 -41.06 27.58
CA GLU A 469 66.03 -39.80 27.63
C GLU A 469 65.88 -39.16 29.01
N GLU A 470 67.00 -39.01 29.71
CA GLU A 470 67.07 -38.42 31.05
C GLU A 470 66.94 -36.92 31.02
N VAL A 471 67.39 -36.25 29.96
CA VAL A 471 67.41 -34.79 29.83
C VAL A 471 66.23 -34.32 29.04
N VAL A 472 65.32 -33.56 29.68
CA VAL A 472 64.11 -33.00 29.06
C VAL A 472 64.19 -31.46 28.97
N CYS A 473 63.45 -30.88 28.03
CA CYS A 473 63.34 -29.44 27.86
C CYS A 473 62.13 -28.91 28.61
N CYS A 474 62.35 -28.46 29.85
CA CYS A 474 61.28 -27.91 30.68
C CYS A 474 61.80 -26.82 31.62
N ASP A 475 60.88 -26.12 32.32
CA ASP A 475 61.23 -25.24 33.44
C ASP A 475 61.40 -26.11 34.71
N GLY A 476 62.64 -26.48 34.99
CA GLY A 476 63.01 -27.38 36.11
C GLY A 476 62.58 -26.83 37.45
N VAL A 477 62.69 -25.52 37.63
CA VAL A 477 62.25 -24.87 38.88
C VAL A 477 60.75 -24.99 39.11
N ARG A 478 59.98 -24.77 38.06
CA ARG A 478 58.54 -24.90 38.15
C ARG A 478 58.08 -26.38 38.25
N LEU A 479 58.76 -27.29 37.52
CA LEU A 479 58.52 -28.72 37.67
C LEU A 479 58.72 -29.15 39.12
N ASN A 480 59.86 -28.76 39.71
CA ASN A 480 60.20 -29.10 41.10
C ASN A 480 59.15 -28.50 42.07
N GLN A 481 58.70 -27.26 41.83
CA GLN A 481 57.64 -26.59 42.63
C GLN A 481 56.31 -27.38 42.56
N VAL A 482 55.88 -27.81 41.40
CA VAL A 482 54.65 -28.60 41.23
C VAL A 482 54.76 -29.93 41.98
N LEU A 483 55.85 -30.66 41.78
CA LEU A 483 56.07 -31.96 42.42
C LEU A 483 56.18 -31.85 43.96
N ILE A 484 56.89 -30.85 44.49
CA ILE A 484 56.95 -30.60 45.94
C ILE A 484 55.56 -30.26 46.51
N ASN A 485 54.76 -29.45 45.82
CA ASN A 485 53.39 -29.11 46.26
C ASN A 485 52.48 -30.36 46.32
N LEU A 486 52.49 -31.21 45.25
CA LEU A 486 51.74 -32.46 45.24
C LEU A 486 52.18 -33.42 46.31
N LEU A 487 53.50 -33.61 46.48
CA LEU A 487 54.07 -34.50 47.50
C LEU A 487 53.85 -33.99 48.93
N SER A 488 53.96 -32.68 49.18
CA SER A 488 53.58 -32.08 50.46
C SER A 488 52.14 -32.37 50.84
N ASN A 489 51.21 -32.32 49.89
CA ASN A 489 49.82 -32.72 50.07
C ASN A 489 49.72 -34.23 50.36
N ALA A 490 50.42 -35.05 49.60
CA ALA A 490 50.41 -36.50 49.78
C ALA A 490 50.96 -36.84 51.24
N LEU A 491 52.04 -36.21 51.65
CA LEU A 491 52.57 -36.37 53.01
C LEU A 491 51.56 -35.97 54.07
N LYS A 492 50.78 -34.93 53.83
CA LYS A 492 49.82 -34.40 54.82
C LYS A 492 48.63 -35.31 54.99
N PHE A 493 48.15 -35.93 53.90
CA PHE A 493 46.89 -36.71 53.86
C PHE A 493 47.14 -38.21 54.00
N THR A 494 48.38 -38.71 53.86
CA THR A 494 48.67 -40.13 54.03
C THR A 494 48.88 -40.42 55.54
N PRO A 495 48.21 -41.40 56.10
CA PRO A 495 48.41 -41.77 57.53
C PRO A 495 49.78 -42.42 57.75
N ALA A 496 50.19 -42.50 59.03
CA ALA A 496 51.39 -43.26 59.42
C ALA A 496 51.31 -44.72 59.00
N GLY A 497 52.38 -45.28 58.43
CA GLY A 497 52.38 -46.59 57.79
C GLY A 497 51.89 -46.66 56.37
N GLY A 498 51.30 -45.54 55.85
CA GLY A 498 50.89 -45.44 54.47
C GLY A 498 52.01 -45.30 53.48
N ARG A 499 51.76 -45.56 52.19
CA ARG A 499 52.73 -45.53 51.09
C ARG A 499 52.47 -44.36 50.17
N ILE A 500 53.52 -43.62 49.81
CA ILE A 500 53.51 -42.60 48.77
C ILE A 500 54.48 -43.08 47.67
N GLU A 501 53.96 -43.18 46.44
CA GLU A 501 54.70 -43.67 45.30
C GLU A 501 54.68 -42.58 44.18
N VAL A 502 55.86 -42.35 43.61
CA VAL A 502 56.01 -41.48 42.44
C VAL A 502 56.46 -42.35 41.29
N THR A 503 55.72 -42.39 40.22
CA THR A 503 56.08 -43.10 39.02
C THR A 503 56.52 -42.10 37.94
N VAL A 504 57.68 -42.27 37.38
CA VAL A 504 58.19 -41.50 36.24
C VAL A 504 58.23 -42.43 35.03
N SER A 505 57.52 -42.09 34.02
CA SER A 505 57.47 -42.84 32.77
C SER A 505 57.58 -41.92 31.55
N GLN A 506 58.15 -42.41 30.49
CA GLN A 506 58.23 -41.71 29.20
C GLN A 506 57.32 -42.40 28.19
N GLU A 507 56.48 -41.60 27.53
CA GLU A 507 55.57 -42.09 26.47
C GLU A 507 55.84 -41.33 25.17
N ALA A 508 55.66 -42.02 24.04
CA ALA A 508 55.77 -41.41 22.74
C ALA A 508 54.62 -40.39 22.50
N SER A 509 54.97 -39.20 22.08
CA SER A 509 53.98 -38.15 21.78
C SER A 509 53.22 -38.46 20.48
N PRO A 510 51.90 -38.21 20.42
CA PRO A 510 51.14 -38.24 19.18
C PRO A 510 51.65 -37.28 18.08
N LYS A 511 52.47 -36.27 18.47
CA LYS A 511 53.04 -35.26 17.55
C LYS A 511 54.49 -35.53 17.14
N GLY A 512 55.01 -36.73 17.40
CA GLY A 512 56.36 -37.16 16.94
C GLY A 512 57.55 -36.65 17.80
N ALA A 513 57.30 -35.95 18.91
CA ALA A 513 58.33 -35.62 19.92
C ALA A 513 58.08 -36.47 21.17
N ASN A 514 59.14 -36.88 21.86
CA ASN A 514 59.02 -37.63 23.11
C ASN A 514 58.60 -36.69 24.24
N TYR A 515 57.60 -37.07 25.01
CA TYR A 515 57.18 -36.39 26.23
C TYR A 515 57.40 -37.28 27.46
N VAL A 516 57.74 -36.69 28.54
CA VAL A 516 57.88 -37.36 29.85
C VAL A 516 56.76 -36.94 30.75
#